data_581531c811d7443572e7fa9b134b886e
#
_entry.id   581531c811d7443572e7fa9b134b886e
#
_cell.length_a   1.000
_cell.length_b   1.000
_cell.length_c   1.000
_cell.angle_alpha   90.00
_cell.angle_beta   90.00
_cell.angle_gamma   90.00
#
_symmetry.space_group_name_H-M   'P 1'
#
loop_
_entity.id
_entity.type
_entity.pdbx_description
1 polymer ?
#
loop_
_entity_poly.entity_id
_entity_poly.type
_entity_poly.pdbx_seq_one_letter_code
_entity_poly.pdbx_strand_id
1 'polypeptide(L)'
;MSVHVQNSRMTTTRLRKMKQEGEKIAMLTSYDFTLTRLLDEAGIEMILVGDSASNIVCGNKYTLPITVDEMIFLTKGVVRAAEHALVVIDMPFGSYQVSEEQAVTNALKMMKESGADAVKLEGGEEILPAIRHMVQAGVPVIGHLGLTPQSVNQLGGYGLRGKGEAEAEKLLHDAKLLDEAGCFAIVLEKIPAELAKRVTEMVSCPTIGIGAGNVTDGQVLVLHDMLGLNEGFKPKFLRQFAHLGEVVKTAVGEYVTAVKDSSFPSQEESY
;
A
#
# COMPACT_ATOMS: atom_id res chain seq x y z
N MET A 1 19.88 -32.98 10.05
CA MET A 1 20.27 -31.81 9.21
C MET A 1 19.11 -30.83 9.31
N SER A 2 19.29 -29.76 10.07
CA SER A 2 18.27 -28.68 10.24
C SER A 2 18.28 -27.86 8.96
N VAL A 3 17.19 -27.94 8.20
CA VAL A 3 16.94 -27.07 7.06
C VAL A 3 16.64 -25.70 7.64
N HIS A 4 17.64 -24.83 7.74
CA HIS A 4 17.41 -23.41 7.85
C HIS A 4 16.74 -22.98 6.53
N VAL A 5 15.43 -22.84 6.52
CA VAL A 5 14.75 -22.02 5.53
C VAL A 5 15.30 -20.63 5.74
N GLN A 6 16.31 -20.24 4.97
CA GLN A 6 16.69 -18.84 4.84
C GLN A 6 15.44 -18.13 4.33
N ASN A 7 14.82 -17.34 5.19
CA ASN A 7 13.75 -16.42 4.81
C ASN A 7 14.40 -15.36 3.89
N SER A 8 14.48 -15.67 2.60
CA SER A 8 15.05 -14.75 1.62
C SER A 8 14.09 -13.57 1.44
N ARG A 9 14.64 -12.36 1.35
CA ARG A 9 13.88 -11.14 1.09
C ARG A 9 12.94 -11.33 -0.12
N MET A 10 11.71 -10.85 -0.01
CA MET A 10 10.72 -10.89 -1.07
C MET A 10 11.19 -10.09 -2.29
N THR A 11 10.94 -10.61 -3.49
CA THR A 11 11.32 -9.98 -4.76
C THR A 11 10.14 -9.97 -5.73
N THR A 12 10.19 -9.09 -6.73
CA THR A 12 9.18 -9.05 -7.80
C THR A 12 9.05 -10.39 -8.54
N THR A 13 10.15 -11.11 -8.72
CA THR A 13 10.17 -12.45 -9.32
C THR A 13 9.46 -13.47 -8.43
N ARG A 14 9.67 -13.43 -7.09
CA ARG A 14 8.98 -14.34 -6.16
C ARG A 14 7.48 -14.08 -6.16
N LEU A 15 7.04 -12.82 -6.18
CA LEU A 15 5.61 -12.46 -6.26
C LEU A 15 4.94 -13.00 -7.53
N ARG A 16 5.61 -12.89 -8.69
CA ARG A 16 5.11 -13.51 -9.93
C ARG A 16 5.00 -15.03 -9.83
N LYS A 17 5.97 -15.66 -9.17
CA LYS A 17 5.93 -17.11 -8.93
C LYS A 17 4.77 -17.49 -8.01
N MET A 18 4.50 -16.73 -6.95
CA MET A 18 3.34 -16.95 -6.07
C MET A 18 2.02 -16.96 -6.85
N LYS A 19 1.82 -16.00 -7.77
CA LYS A 19 0.65 -16.03 -8.67
C LYS A 19 0.58 -17.33 -9.48
N GLN A 20 1.69 -17.76 -10.08
CA GLN A 20 1.73 -18.99 -10.88
C GLN A 20 1.43 -20.25 -10.05
N GLU A 21 1.82 -20.25 -8.78
CA GLU A 21 1.61 -21.33 -7.82
C GLU A 21 0.25 -21.25 -7.10
N GLY A 22 -0.52 -20.16 -7.33
CA GLY A 22 -1.80 -19.92 -6.66
C GLY A 22 -1.64 -19.52 -5.17
N GLU A 23 -0.43 -19.15 -4.74
CA GLU A 23 -0.17 -18.62 -3.41
C GLU A 23 -0.68 -17.18 -3.31
N LYS A 24 -1.38 -16.86 -2.22
CA LYS A 24 -1.92 -15.51 -2.00
C LYS A 24 -0.86 -14.60 -1.39
N ILE A 25 -0.90 -13.31 -1.81
CA ILE A 25 0.03 -12.27 -1.39
C ILE A 25 -0.70 -11.38 -0.37
N ALA A 26 -0.14 -11.28 0.84
CA ALA A 26 -0.63 -10.35 1.85
C ALA A 26 0.19 -9.04 1.79
N MET A 27 -0.51 -7.91 1.72
CA MET A 27 0.08 -6.59 1.71
C MET A 27 -0.61 -5.70 2.74
N LEU A 28 0.15 -4.90 3.47
CA LEU A 28 -0.37 -3.90 4.39
C LEU A 28 0.36 -2.58 4.21
N THR A 29 -0.31 -1.47 4.54
CA THR A 29 0.42 -0.20 4.63
C THR A 29 1.22 -0.15 5.93
N SER A 30 2.34 0.57 5.91
CA SER A 30 3.07 0.97 7.12
C SER A 30 3.78 2.29 6.90
N TYR A 31 4.00 3.07 7.99
CA TYR A 31 4.53 4.42 7.89
C TYR A 31 5.66 4.70 8.90
N ASP A 32 6.00 3.72 9.75
CA ASP A 32 7.04 3.87 10.78
C ASP A 32 7.83 2.57 11.00
N PHE A 33 8.96 2.71 11.68
CA PHE A 33 9.88 1.61 11.97
C PHE A 33 9.26 0.54 12.88
N THR A 34 8.54 0.94 13.93
CA THR A 34 8.11 0.03 14.98
C THR A 34 7.02 -0.92 14.50
N LEU A 35 5.98 -0.37 13.84
CA LEU A 35 4.90 -1.18 13.27
C LEU A 35 5.43 -2.05 12.12
N THR A 36 6.30 -1.49 11.28
CA THR A 36 6.88 -2.26 10.15
C THR A 36 7.61 -3.50 10.63
N ARG A 37 8.41 -3.41 11.70
CA ARG A 37 9.10 -4.57 12.24
C ARG A 37 8.14 -5.67 12.66
N LEU A 38 7.02 -5.31 13.32
CA LEU A 38 6.00 -6.28 13.71
C LEU A 38 5.32 -6.94 12.50
N LEU A 39 5.10 -6.19 11.42
CA LEU A 39 4.54 -6.74 10.19
C LEU A 39 5.51 -7.73 9.53
N ASP A 40 6.77 -7.36 9.44
CA ASP A 40 7.82 -8.19 8.83
C ASP A 40 8.04 -9.48 9.62
N GLU A 41 8.09 -9.40 10.95
CA GLU A 41 8.15 -10.57 11.86
C GLU A 41 6.90 -11.46 11.74
N ALA A 42 5.74 -10.88 11.42
CA ALA A 42 4.49 -11.63 11.18
C ALA A 42 4.44 -12.32 9.81
N GLY A 43 5.40 -12.06 8.92
CA GLY A 43 5.56 -12.74 7.63
C GLY A 43 4.76 -12.11 6.49
N ILE A 44 4.52 -10.78 6.52
CA ILE A 44 3.91 -10.07 5.41
C ILE A 44 4.82 -10.10 4.16
N GLU A 45 4.26 -10.31 2.97
CA GLU A 45 5.05 -10.35 1.74
C GLU A 45 5.37 -8.95 1.20
N MET A 46 4.45 -8.00 1.34
CA MET A 46 4.61 -6.65 0.81
C MET A 46 4.19 -5.59 1.83
N ILE A 47 4.95 -4.51 1.87
CA ILE A 47 4.62 -3.32 2.68
C ILE A 47 4.51 -2.12 1.75
N LEU A 48 3.40 -1.39 1.87
CA LEU A 48 3.14 -0.16 1.12
C LEU A 48 3.31 1.05 2.03
N VAL A 49 4.25 1.92 1.70
CA VAL A 49 4.21 3.28 2.22
C VAL A 49 3.28 4.07 1.30
N GLY A 50 1.99 4.00 1.61
CA GLY A 50 0.92 4.58 0.81
C GLY A 50 0.80 6.09 1.03
N ASP A 51 0.30 6.81 0.03
CA ASP A 51 -0.08 8.24 0.15
C ASP A 51 -1.22 8.45 1.15
N SER A 52 -1.93 7.40 1.56
CA SER A 52 -2.81 7.35 2.73
C SER A 52 -2.12 7.79 4.03
N ALA A 53 -0.77 7.86 4.07
CA ALA A 53 -0.01 8.54 5.11
C ALA A 53 -0.47 9.99 5.32
N SER A 54 -0.89 10.67 4.26
CA SER A 54 -1.49 12.01 4.33
C SER A 54 -2.67 12.06 5.29
N ASN A 55 -3.54 11.04 5.27
CA ASN A 55 -4.69 10.95 6.17
C ASN A 55 -4.28 10.46 7.56
N ILE A 56 -3.50 9.39 7.62
CA ILE A 56 -3.21 8.64 8.85
C ILE A 56 -2.16 9.32 9.72
N VAL A 57 -1.08 9.82 9.11
CA VAL A 57 0.05 10.41 9.81
C VAL A 57 -0.07 11.93 9.90
N CYS A 58 -0.43 12.57 8.77
CA CYS A 58 -0.50 14.03 8.70
C CYS A 58 -1.88 14.61 9.09
N GLY A 59 -2.93 13.76 9.21
CA GLY A 59 -4.29 14.19 9.58
C GLY A 59 -5.01 14.99 8.49
N ASN A 60 -4.55 14.93 7.25
CA ASN A 60 -5.19 15.59 6.13
C ASN A 60 -6.50 14.90 5.71
N LYS A 61 -7.42 15.65 5.13
CA LYS A 61 -8.70 15.11 4.65
C LYS A 61 -8.54 14.18 3.43
N TYR A 62 -7.52 14.44 2.58
CA TYR A 62 -7.25 13.74 1.33
C TYR A 62 -5.79 13.30 1.24
N THR A 63 -5.49 12.38 0.31
CA THR A 63 -4.12 11.93 0.05
C THR A 63 -3.29 13.00 -0.71
N LEU A 64 -3.94 13.98 -1.33
CA LEU A 64 -3.34 14.96 -2.25
C LEU A 64 -2.21 15.84 -1.66
N PRO A 65 -2.27 16.30 -0.39
CA PRO A 65 -1.27 17.25 0.11
C PRO A 65 0.11 16.67 0.38
N ILE A 66 0.23 15.35 0.57
CA ILE A 66 1.54 14.75 0.93
C ILE A 66 2.54 14.92 -0.20
N THR A 67 3.78 15.25 0.16
CA THR A 67 4.87 15.56 -0.77
C THR A 67 5.80 14.37 -0.99
N VAL A 68 6.60 14.43 -2.06
CA VAL A 68 7.66 13.44 -2.33
C VAL A 68 8.65 13.33 -1.16
N ASP A 69 9.04 14.44 -0.56
CA ASP A 69 10.04 14.45 0.53
C ASP A 69 9.46 13.84 1.83
N GLU A 70 8.19 14.08 2.13
CA GLU A 70 7.50 13.44 3.26
C GLU A 70 7.37 11.93 3.04
N MET A 71 7.01 11.49 1.83
CA MET A 71 6.97 10.07 1.50
C MET A 71 8.34 9.41 1.64
N ILE A 72 9.41 10.04 1.17
CA ILE A 72 10.79 9.59 1.35
C ILE A 72 11.14 9.49 2.84
N PHE A 73 10.79 10.50 3.62
CA PHE A 73 11.07 10.51 5.06
C PHE A 73 10.44 9.32 5.78
N LEU A 74 9.15 9.06 5.57
CA LEU A 74 8.43 7.94 6.16
C LEU A 74 9.03 6.59 5.70
N THR A 75 9.29 6.47 4.41
CA THR A 75 9.79 5.22 3.82
C THR A 75 11.16 4.82 4.36
N LYS A 76 12.03 5.76 4.71
CA LYS A 76 13.34 5.45 5.31
C LYS A 76 13.23 4.62 6.59
N GLY A 77 12.24 4.90 7.43
CA GLY A 77 11.96 4.13 8.65
C GLY A 77 11.48 2.71 8.32
N VAL A 78 10.55 2.61 7.38
CA VAL A 78 9.98 1.34 6.91
C VAL A 78 11.04 0.43 6.32
N VAL A 79 11.87 0.94 5.40
CA VAL A 79 12.94 0.15 4.76
C VAL A 79 13.95 -0.39 5.76
N ARG A 80 14.29 0.38 6.81
CA ARG A 80 15.22 -0.10 7.85
C ARG A 80 14.64 -1.22 8.71
N ALA A 81 13.32 -1.31 8.81
CA ALA A 81 12.62 -2.29 9.62
C ALA A 81 12.25 -3.56 8.84
N ALA A 82 12.08 -3.47 7.52
CA ALA A 82 11.70 -4.58 6.66
C ALA A 82 12.94 -5.39 6.25
N GLU A 83 13.11 -6.57 6.84
CA GLU A 83 14.20 -7.49 6.50
C GLU A 83 13.79 -8.47 5.39
N HIS A 84 12.52 -8.85 5.33
CA HIS A 84 11.98 -9.88 4.44
C HIS A 84 10.99 -9.34 3.41
N ALA A 85 10.08 -8.43 3.81
CA ALA A 85 9.05 -7.90 2.94
C ALA A 85 9.61 -6.99 1.83
N LEU A 86 8.93 -6.99 0.66
CA LEU A 86 9.18 -6.03 -0.41
C LEU A 86 8.50 -4.70 -0.07
N VAL A 87 9.28 -3.61 -0.03
CA VAL A 87 8.79 -2.28 0.31
C VAL A 87 8.48 -1.47 -0.94
N VAL A 88 7.24 -1.01 -1.05
CA VAL A 88 6.73 -0.15 -2.12
C VAL A 88 6.46 1.25 -1.58
N ILE A 89 6.84 2.28 -2.32
CA ILE A 89 6.52 3.68 -2.01
C ILE A 89 5.54 4.24 -3.05
N ASP A 90 4.47 4.89 -2.58
CA ASP A 90 3.56 5.60 -3.47
C ASP A 90 4.18 6.88 -4.00
N MET A 91 4.05 7.10 -5.30
CA MET A 91 4.30 8.40 -5.90
C MET A 91 3.10 9.32 -5.61
N PRO A 92 3.27 10.41 -4.85
CA PRO A 92 2.17 11.27 -4.46
C PRO A 92 1.65 12.10 -5.64
N PHE A 93 0.42 12.62 -5.49
CA PHE A 93 -0.19 13.48 -6.49
C PHE A 93 0.71 14.66 -6.89
N GLY A 94 0.80 14.94 -8.19
CA GLY A 94 1.63 15.99 -8.76
C GLY A 94 3.09 15.58 -9.00
N SER A 95 3.49 14.36 -8.61
CA SER A 95 4.88 13.90 -8.78
C SER A 95 5.15 13.19 -10.12
N TYR A 96 4.10 12.75 -10.84
CA TYR A 96 4.23 11.97 -12.08
C TYR A 96 3.26 12.37 -13.20
N GLN A 97 2.30 13.28 -12.92
CA GLN A 97 1.27 13.66 -13.89
C GLN A 97 1.69 14.76 -14.87
N VAL A 98 2.77 15.49 -14.58
CA VAL A 98 3.15 16.69 -15.37
C VAL A 98 3.92 16.33 -16.63
N SER A 99 4.92 15.45 -16.53
CA SER A 99 5.70 14.95 -17.67
C SER A 99 6.35 13.60 -17.35
N GLU A 100 6.74 12.86 -18.39
CA GLU A 100 7.47 11.60 -18.26
C GLU A 100 8.81 11.79 -17.55
N GLU A 101 9.55 12.86 -17.89
CA GLU A 101 10.86 13.14 -17.30
C GLU A 101 10.74 13.45 -15.81
N GLN A 102 9.72 14.22 -15.41
CA GLN A 102 9.46 14.48 -13.99
C GLN A 102 9.10 13.19 -13.25
N ALA A 103 8.25 12.37 -13.85
CA ALA A 103 7.83 11.11 -13.28
C ALA A 103 9.02 10.17 -13.01
N VAL A 104 9.89 9.97 -14.01
CA VAL A 104 11.11 9.15 -13.88
C VAL A 104 12.08 9.74 -12.87
N THR A 105 12.30 11.05 -12.92
CA THR A 105 13.21 11.76 -11.99
C THR A 105 12.74 11.59 -10.55
N ASN A 106 11.43 11.75 -10.27
CA ASN A 106 10.88 11.56 -8.95
C ASN A 106 10.93 10.09 -8.50
N ALA A 107 10.60 9.13 -9.37
CA ALA A 107 10.69 7.72 -9.05
C ALA A 107 12.13 7.30 -8.66
N LEU A 108 13.13 7.72 -9.44
CA LEU A 108 14.53 7.46 -9.13
C LEU A 108 14.98 8.14 -7.83
N LYS A 109 14.56 9.40 -7.59
CA LYS A 109 14.82 10.13 -6.34
C LYS A 109 14.23 9.37 -5.16
N MET A 110 12.93 8.98 -5.25
CA MET A 110 12.22 8.30 -4.19
C MET A 110 12.87 6.96 -3.83
N MET A 111 13.20 6.12 -4.82
CA MET A 111 13.89 4.85 -4.58
C MET A 111 15.29 5.06 -4.00
N LYS A 112 16.09 5.94 -4.61
CA LYS A 112 17.48 6.16 -4.21
C LYS A 112 17.60 6.73 -2.79
N GLU A 113 16.73 7.67 -2.42
CA GLU A 113 16.82 8.36 -1.14
C GLU A 113 16.13 7.60 0.00
N SER A 114 15.07 6.85 -0.29
CA SER A 114 14.35 6.07 0.71
C SER A 114 14.88 4.64 0.88
N GLY A 115 15.41 4.05 -0.19
CA GLY A 115 15.79 2.64 -0.26
C GLY A 115 14.62 1.70 -0.59
N ALA A 116 13.45 2.21 -1.00
CA ALA A 116 12.32 1.39 -1.42
C ALA A 116 12.67 0.49 -2.61
N ASP A 117 12.04 -0.69 -2.69
CA ASP A 117 12.27 -1.67 -3.74
C ASP A 117 11.48 -1.38 -5.02
N ALA A 118 10.37 -0.62 -4.91
CA ALA A 118 9.46 -0.33 -6.02
C ALA A 118 8.65 0.94 -5.77
N VAL A 119 8.03 1.47 -6.84
CA VAL A 119 7.08 2.58 -6.76
C VAL A 119 5.67 2.13 -7.16
N LYS A 120 4.62 2.84 -6.66
CA LYS A 120 3.24 2.67 -7.11
C LYS A 120 2.71 3.98 -7.70
N LEU A 121 1.93 3.90 -8.79
CA LEU A 121 1.27 5.01 -9.46
C LEU A 121 -0.20 4.70 -9.74
N GLU A 122 -1.04 5.72 -9.72
CA GLU A 122 -2.46 5.63 -10.05
C GLU A 122 -2.73 6.10 -11.47
N GLY A 123 -3.48 5.31 -12.24
CA GLY A 123 -3.89 5.60 -13.60
C GLY A 123 -3.65 4.44 -14.57
N GLY A 124 -4.17 4.58 -15.79
CA GLY A 124 -4.08 3.61 -16.86
C GLY A 124 -3.30 4.13 -18.07
N GLU A 125 -3.96 4.17 -19.22
CA GLU A 125 -3.35 4.60 -20.49
C GLU A 125 -2.68 5.98 -20.41
N GLU A 126 -3.24 6.91 -19.65
CA GLU A 126 -2.78 8.30 -19.52
C GLU A 126 -1.39 8.44 -18.89
N ILE A 127 -0.96 7.46 -18.07
CA ILE A 127 0.36 7.46 -17.42
C ILE A 127 1.30 6.40 -18.01
N LEU A 128 0.85 5.66 -19.02
CA LEU A 128 1.59 4.57 -19.64
C LEU A 128 2.98 4.97 -20.16
N PRO A 129 3.17 6.12 -20.81
CA PRO A 129 4.50 6.58 -21.25
C PRO A 129 5.48 6.70 -20.09
N ALA A 130 5.06 7.30 -18.97
CA ALA A 130 5.87 7.43 -17.76
C ALA A 130 6.24 6.05 -17.17
N ILE A 131 5.28 5.13 -17.09
CA ILE A 131 5.52 3.75 -16.61
C ILE A 131 6.56 3.03 -17.48
N ARG A 132 6.40 3.06 -18.79
CA ARG A 132 7.37 2.43 -19.72
C ARG A 132 8.77 2.99 -19.52
N HIS A 133 8.90 4.29 -19.40
CA HIS A 133 10.18 4.93 -19.18
C HIS A 133 10.80 4.55 -17.81
N MET A 134 10.00 4.48 -16.74
CA MET A 134 10.45 4.00 -15.42
C MET A 134 10.95 2.55 -15.50
N VAL A 135 10.17 1.65 -16.12
CA VAL A 135 10.54 0.24 -16.26
C VAL A 135 11.83 0.09 -17.07
N GLN A 136 12.00 0.85 -18.16
CA GLN A 136 13.23 0.86 -18.96
C GLN A 136 14.42 1.41 -18.17
N ALA A 137 14.19 2.35 -17.25
CA ALA A 137 15.22 2.86 -16.34
C ALA A 137 15.55 1.90 -15.18
N GLY A 138 14.89 0.73 -15.10
CA GLY A 138 15.11 -0.28 -14.06
C GLY A 138 14.31 -0.07 -12.78
N VAL A 139 13.30 0.80 -12.79
CA VAL A 139 12.40 1.02 -11.66
C VAL A 139 11.27 -0.02 -11.69
N PRO A 140 11.10 -0.87 -10.66
CA PRO A 140 9.95 -1.75 -10.55
C PRO A 140 8.68 -0.94 -10.24
N VAL A 141 7.60 -1.17 -11.00
CA VAL A 141 6.37 -0.38 -10.93
C VAL A 141 5.17 -1.25 -10.59
N ILE A 142 4.33 -0.78 -9.67
CA ILE A 142 2.96 -1.25 -9.45
C ILE A 142 1.99 -0.24 -10.05
N GLY A 143 1.07 -0.71 -10.92
CA GLY A 143 -0.06 0.07 -11.38
C GLY A 143 -1.20 0.08 -10.38
N HIS A 144 -2.10 1.08 -10.43
CA HIS A 144 -3.28 1.14 -9.57
C HIS A 144 -4.50 1.59 -10.37
N LEU A 145 -5.51 0.73 -10.43
CA LEU A 145 -6.74 0.92 -11.19
C LEU A 145 -7.99 0.79 -10.33
N GLY A 146 -9.10 1.28 -10.84
CA GLY A 146 -10.40 1.31 -10.18
C GLY A 146 -10.63 2.64 -9.51
N LEU A 147 -10.91 2.66 -8.20
CA LEU A 147 -10.88 3.91 -7.45
C LEU A 147 -9.43 4.35 -7.27
N THR A 148 -9.13 5.53 -7.74
CA THR A 148 -7.82 6.19 -7.59
C THR A 148 -7.99 7.39 -6.66
N PRO A 149 -7.60 7.31 -5.37
CA PRO A 149 -7.80 8.38 -4.39
C PRO A 149 -7.20 9.73 -4.81
N GLN A 150 -6.10 9.74 -5.55
CA GLN A 150 -5.50 10.96 -6.09
C GLN A 150 -6.40 11.68 -7.10
N SER A 151 -7.32 10.96 -7.74
CA SER A 151 -8.30 11.51 -8.68
C SER A 151 -9.65 11.80 -8.04
N VAL A 152 -9.78 11.79 -6.69
CA VAL A 152 -11.05 11.90 -5.97
C VAL A 152 -11.89 13.11 -6.36
N ASN A 153 -11.26 14.25 -6.65
CA ASN A 153 -11.95 15.47 -7.06
C ASN A 153 -12.55 15.33 -8.47
N GLN A 154 -11.84 14.69 -9.39
CA GLN A 154 -12.32 14.40 -10.75
C GLN A 154 -13.41 13.32 -10.72
N LEU A 155 -13.26 12.31 -9.88
CA LEU A 155 -14.21 11.20 -9.76
C LEU A 155 -15.49 11.57 -8.99
N GLY A 156 -15.51 12.71 -8.30
CA GLY A 156 -16.65 13.16 -7.50
C GLY A 156 -16.85 12.38 -6.20
N GLY A 157 -15.79 11.71 -5.70
CA GLY A 157 -15.80 10.97 -4.43
C GLY A 157 -15.29 9.54 -4.54
N TYR A 158 -15.49 8.79 -3.45
CA TYR A 158 -14.96 7.43 -3.26
C TYR A 158 -15.96 6.34 -3.68
N GLY A 159 -16.67 6.52 -4.79
CA GLY A 159 -17.66 5.56 -5.30
C GLY A 159 -17.04 4.26 -5.83
N LEU A 160 -17.86 3.18 -5.94
CA LEU A 160 -17.47 1.93 -6.61
C LEU A 160 -17.29 2.20 -8.11
N ARG A 161 -16.16 1.78 -8.69
CA ARG A 161 -15.78 1.98 -10.09
C ARG A 161 -16.07 0.73 -10.93
N GLY A 162 -16.12 0.88 -12.26
CA GLY A 162 -16.33 -0.25 -13.16
C GLY A 162 -17.71 -0.91 -13.08
N LYS A 163 -18.76 -0.16 -12.68
CA LYS A 163 -20.14 -0.65 -12.67
C LYS A 163 -20.78 -0.69 -14.06
N GLY A 164 -20.46 0.29 -14.89
CA GLY A 164 -20.94 0.39 -16.24
C GLY A 164 -20.02 -0.34 -17.21
N GLU A 165 -20.60 -0.83 -18.33
CA GLU A 165 -19.84 -1.62 -19.31
C GLU A 165 -18.64 -0.85 -19.89
N ALA A 166 -18.83 0.41 -20.27
CA ALA A 166 -17.75 1.24 -20.81
C ALA A 166 -16.59 1.46 -19.82
N GLU A 167 -16.91 1.66 -18.53
CA GLU A 167 -15.89 1.82 -17.50
C GLU A 167 -15.17 0.48 -17.21
N ALA A 168 -15.89 -0.64 -17.23
CA ALA A 168 -15.33 -1.96 -17.07
C ALA A 168 -14.40 -2.32 -18.24
N GLU A 169 -14.79 -2.06 -19.48
CA GLU A 169 -13.94 -2.29 -20.66
C GLU A 169 -12.69 -1.41 -20.65
N LYS A 170 -12.83 -0.11 -20.25
CA LYS A 170 -11.65 0.75 -20.07
C LYS A 170 -10.69 0.17 -19.03
N LEU A 171 -11.20 -0.29 -17.89
CA LEU A 171 -10.37 -0.86 -16.83
C LEU A 171 -9.63 -2.12 -17.28
N LEU A 172 -10.29 -3.00 -18.04
CA LEU A 172 -9.65 -4.17 -18.65
C LEU A 172 -8.57 -3.77 -19.64
N HIS A 173 -8.86 -2.79 -20.50
CA HIS A 173 -7.88 -2.25 -21.44
C HIS A 173 -6.65 -1.68 -20.70
N ASP A 174 -6.87 -0.84 -19.71
CA ASP A 174 -5.79 -0.24 -18.91
C ASP A 174 -4.96 -1.31 -18.19
N ALA A 175 -5.60 -2.32 -17.58
CA ALA A 175 -4.89 -3.41 -16.91
C ALA A 175 -3.97 -4.19 -17.87
N LYS A 176 -4.44 -4.46 -19.09
CA LYS A 176 -3.63 -5.09 -20.12
C LYS A 176 -2.44 -4.23 -20.51
N LEU A 177 -2.64 -2.93 -20.72
CA LEU A 177 -1.56 -2.01 -21.06
C LEU A 177 -0.51 -1.92 -19.97
N LEU A 178 -0.91 -1.90 -18.68
CA LEU A 178 0.01 -1.87 -17.54
C LEU A 178 0.84 -3.15 -17.45
N ASP A 179 0.24 -4.32 -17.66
CA ASP A 179 0.95 -5.61 -17.70
C ASP A 179 1.96 -5.64 -18.84
N GLU A 180 1.55 -5.26 -20.06
CA GLU A 180 2.41 -5.16 -21.24
C GLU A 180 3.55 -4.12 -21.10
N ALA A 181 3.33 -3.07 -20.33
CA ALA A 181 4.36 -2.06 -20.01
C ALA A 181 5.40 -2.56 -19.02
N GLY A 182 5.16 -3.70 -18.35
CA GLY A 182 6.10 -4.33 -17.43
C GLY A 182 5.84 -4.04 -15.96
N CYS A 183 4.66 -3.53 -15.59
CA CYS A 183 4.26 -3.50 -14.19
C CYS A 183 4.40 -4.89 -13.59
N PHE A 184 5.00 -5.00 -12.40
CA PHE A 184 5.16 -6.31 -11.77
C PHE A 184 3.96 -6.74 -10.92
N ALA A 185 3.05 -5.80 -10.62
CA ALA A 185 1.76 -6.03 -9.98
C ALA A 185 0.78 -4.89 -10.32
N ILE A 186 -0.53 -5.12 -10.11
CA ILE A 186 -1.59 -4.12 -10.28
C ILE A 186 -2.50 -4.14 -9.05
N VAL A 187 -2.68 -2.99 -8.39
CA VAL A 187 -3.70 -2.80 -7.37
C VAL A 187 -5.05 -2.57 -8.03
N LEU A 188 -6.09 -3.24 -7.53
CA LEU A 188 -7.48 -3.09 -7.96
C LEU A 188 -8.30 -2.60 -6.78
N GLU A 189 -8.77 -1.33 -6.83
CA GLU A 189 -9.50 -0.73 -5.71
C GLU A 189 -10.97 -0.48 -6.04
N LYS A 190 -11.84 -0.93 -5.11
CA LYS A 190 -13.31 -0.66 -5.13
C LYS A 190 -13.95 -0.88 -6.50
N ILE A 191 -13.78 -2.08 -7.04
CA ILE A 191 -14.42 -2.55 -8.27
C ILE A 191 -15.28 -3.80 -7.98
N PRO A 192 -16.25 -4.14 -8.84
CA PRO A 192 -16.98 -5.40 -8.72
C PRO A 192 -16.04 -6.61 -8.73
N ALA A 193 -16.30 -7.61 -7.86
CA ALA A 193 -15.47 -8.81 -7.78
C ALA A 193 -15.39 -9.59 -9.11
N GLU A 194 -16.47 -9.60 -9.89
CA GLU A 194 -16.47 -10.25 -11.20
C GLU A 194 -15.54 -9.54 -12.21
N LEU A 195 -15.48 -8.21 -12.16
CA LEU A 195 -14.53 -7.44 -12.97
C LEU A 195 -13.08 -7.70 -12.52
N ALA A 196 -12.84 -7.72 -11.18
CA ALA A 196 -11.53 -8.06 -10.63
C ALA A 196 -11.07 -9.45 -11.05
N LYS A 197 -11.98 -10.43 -11.11
CA LYS A 197 -11.70 -11.79 -11.61
C LYS A 197 -11.25 -11.76 -13.07
N ARG A 198 -12.00 -11.07 -13.95
CA ARG A 198 -11.64 -10.93 -15.37
C ARG A 198 -10.24 -10.31 -15.54
N VAL A 199 -9.94 -9.27 -14.79
CA VAL A 199 -8.58 -8.66 -14.81
C VAL A 199 -7.53 -9.67 -14.36
N THR A 200 -7.74 -10.33 -13.21
CA THR A 200 -6.77 -11.27 -12.61
C THR A 200 -6.43 -12.43 -13.54
N GLU A 201 -7.44 -12.96 -14.26
CA GLU A 201 -7.28 -14.04 -15.24
C GLU A 201 -6.60 -13.58 -16.54
N MET A 202 -6.73 -12.28 -16.89
CA MET A 202 -6.22 -11.72 -18.14
C MET A 202 -4.74 -11.32 -18.06
N VAL A 203 -4.29 -10.76 -16.93
CA VAL A 203 -2.93 -10.21 -16.78
C VAL A 203 -1.95 -11.26 -16.27
N SER A 204 -0.68 -11.15 -16.66
CA SER A 204 0.38 -12.06 -16.23
C SER A 204 0.97 -11.69 -14.86
N CYS A 205 0.94 -10.41 -14.50
CA CYS A 205 1.42 -9.93 -13.21
C CYS A 205 0.38 -10.17 -12.08
N PRO A 206 0.80 -10.28 -10.81
CA PRO A 206 -0.08 -10.36 -9.67
C PRO A 206 -1.05 -9.18 -9.57
N THR A 207 -2.30 -9.46 -9.20
CA THR A 207 -3.30 -8.45 -8.84
C THR A 207 -3.51 -8.40 -7.33
N ILE A 208 -3.54 -7.20 -6.75
CA ILE A 208 -3.72 -6.96 -5.32
C ILE A 208 -5.03 -6.20 -5.11
N GLY A 209 -5.99 -6.82 -4.44
CA GLY A 209 -7.32 -6.25 -4.26
C GLY A 209 -7.46 -5.42 -2.98
N ILE A 210 -8.22 -4.35 -3.05
CA ILE A 210 -8.81 -3.66 -1.89
C ILE A 210 -10.25 -3.27 -2.23
N GLY A 211 -11.22 -3.91 -1.59
CA GLY A 211 -12.63 -3.74 -1.97
C GLY A 211 -12.96 -4.26 -3.38
N ALA A 212 -12.22 -5.25 -3.86
CA ALA A 212 -12.37 -5.88 -5.18
C ALA A 212 -12.74 -7.37 -5.10
N GLY A 213 -13.21 -7.85 -3.94
CA GLY A 213 -13.49 -9.27 -3.68
C GLY A 213 -12.22 -10.05 -3.33
N ASN A 214 -12.34 -11.39 -3.26
CA ASN A 214 -11.28 -12.31 -2.85
C ASN A 214 -10.65 -13.09 -4.03
N VAL A 215 -10.96 -12.68 -5.23
CA VAL A 215 -10.56 -13.36 -6.48
C VAL A 215 -9.20 -12.94 -7.00
N THR A 216 -8.64 -11.86 -6.47
CA THR A 216 -7.31 -11.35 -6.81
C THR A 216 -6.20 -12.24 -6.23
N ASP A 217 -4.96 -12.08 -6.71
CA ASP A 217 -3.81 -12.86 -6.26
C ASP A 217 -3.35 -12.46 -4.85
N GLY A 218 -3.67 -11.24 -4.42
CA GLY A 218 -3.39 -10.75 -3.07
C GLY A 218 -4.42 -9.74 -2.59
N GLN A 219 -4.23 -9.25 -1.37
CA GLN A 219 -5.06 -8.22 -0.74
C GLN A 219 -4.19 -7.18 -0.05
N VAL A 220 -4.63 -5.91 -0.08
CA VAL A 220 -4.04 -4.83 0.71
C VAL A 220 -5.08 -4.16 1.59
N LEU A 221 -4.69 -3.78 2.80
CA LEU A 221 -5.47 -2.91 3.69
C LEU A 221 -4.57 -1.82 4.28
N VAL A 222 -5.18 -0.72 4.68
CA VAL A 222 -4.52 0.27 5.55
C VAL A 222 -4.39 -0.36 6.94
N LEU A 223 -3.16 -0.46 7.45
CA LEU A 223 -2.88 -1.12 8.73
C LEU A 223 -3.71 -0.55 9.88
N HIS A 224 -3.79 0.77 9.98
CA HIS A 224 -4.52 1.46 11.05
C HIS A 224 -6.02 1.15 11.02
N ASP A 225 -6.60 0.99 9.82
CA ASP A 225 -8.00 0.59 9.67
C ASP A 225 -8.20 -0.87 10.09
N MET A 226 -7.31 -1.75 9.64
CA MET A 226 -7.34 -3.18 9.98
C MET A 226 -7.19 -3.43 11.49
N LEU A 227 -6.36 -2.65 12.16
CA LEU A 227 -6.15 -2.73 13.61
C LEU A 227 -7.19 -1.98 14.45
N GLY A 228 -8.14 -1.27 13.81
CA GLY A 228 -9.17 -0.50 14.51
C GLY A 228 -8.64 0.73 15.25
N LEU A 229 -7.53 1.32 14.77
CA LEU A 229 -7.00 2.59 15.27
C LEU A 229 -7.75 3.78 14.68
N ASN A 230 -8.22 3.67 13.44
CA ASN A 230 -9.00 4.70 12.75
C ASN A 230 -10.49 4.49 13.04
N GLU A 231 -10.99 5.11 14.10
CA GLU A 231 -12.40 4.99 14.49
C GLU A 231 -13.32 5.76 13.53
N GLY A 232 -14.48 5.17 13.23
CA GLY A 232 -15.48 5.78 12.37
C GLY A 232 -15.37 5.46 10.87
N PHE A 233 -14.22 4.99 10.39
CA PHE A 233 -14.08 4.51 9.02
C PHE A 233 -14.40 3.02 8.92
N LYS A 234 -15.61 2.68 8.43
CA LYS A 234 -16.08 1.27 8.35
C LYS A 234 -16.67 0.96 6.97
N PRO A 235 -15.87 1.01 5.89
CA PRO A 235 -16.35 0.60 4.58
C PRO A 235 -16.67 -0.90 4.55
N LYS A 236 -17.58 -1.32 3.67
CA LYS A 236 -18.04 -2.71 3.56
C LYS A 236 -16.89 -3.74 3.41
N PHE A 237 -15.81 -3.36 2.75
CA PHE A 237 -14.68 -4.25 2.48
C PHE A 237 -13.69 -4.39 3.64
N LEU A 238 -13.77 -3.51 4.64
CA LEU A 238 -12.87 -3.52 5.80
C LEU A 238 -13.35 -4.54 6.83
N ARG A 239 -12.47 -5.50 7.13
CA ARG A 239 -12.57 -6.30 8.35
C ARG A 239 -11.53 -5.78 9.33
N GLN A 240 -11.95 -5.44 10.54
CA GLN A 240 -11.04 -5.18 11.64
C GLN A 240 -10.61 -6.50 12.27
N PHE A 241 -9.32 -6.73 12.38
CA PHE A 241 -8.72 -7.91 13.00
C PHE A 241 -8.36 -7.67 14.47
N ALA A 242 -8.37 -6.40 14.89
CA ALA A 242 -8.18 -5.95 16.27
C ALA A 242 -8.96 -4.66 16.53
N HIS A 243 -9.05 -4.26 17.81
CA HIS A 243 -9.68 -3.03 18.27
C HIS A 243 -8.69 -2.21 19.12
N LEU A 244 -7.52 -1.91 18.55
CA LEU A 244 -6.43 -1.26 19.27
C LEU A 244 -6.76 0.16 19.73
N GLY A 245 -7.67 0.87 19.06
CA GLY A 245 -8.12 2.20 19.51
C GLY A 245 -8.69 2.17 20.94
N GLU A 246 -9.52 1.16 21.24
CA GLU A 246 -10.08 0.96 22.58
C GLU A 246 -8.99 0.57 23.60
N VAL A 247 -8.07 -0.32 23.21
CA VAL A 247 -6.95 -0.75 24.07
C VAL A 247 -6.05 0.43 24.43
N VAL A 248 -5.68 1.23 23.43
CA VAL A 248 -4.83 2.43 23.64
C VAL A 248 -5.51 3.44 24.58
N LYS A 249 -6.81 3.73 24.38
CA LYS A 249 -7.55 4.65 25.24
C LYS A 249 -7.61 4.16 26.68
N THR A 250 -7.86 2.86 26.89
CA THR A 250 -7.89 2.25 28.23
C THR A 250 -6.53 2.37 28.89
N ALA A 251 -5.47 1.92 28.23
CA ALA A 251 -4.12 1.98 28.79
C ALA A 251 -3.65 3.42 29.11
N VAL A 252 -3.97 4.38 28.24
CA VAL A 252 -3.67 5.79 28.50
C VAL A 252 -4.49 6.32 29.69
N GLY A 253 -5.77 5.92 29.83
CA GLY A 253 -6.61 6.27 30.95
C GLY A 253 -6.07 5.75 32.29
N GLU A 254 -5.62 4.49 32.32
CA GLU A 254 -4.98 3.85 33.47
C GLU A 254 -3.68 4.60 33.86
N TYR A 255 -2.83 4.90 32.87
CA TYR A 255 -1.61 5.70 33.11
C TYR A 255 -1.91 7.09 33.67
N VAL A 256 -2.89 7.80 33.08
CA VAL A 256 -3.30 9.12 33.59
C VAL A 256 -3.78 9.05 35.05
N THR A 257 -4.53 8.01 35.40
CA THR A 257 -5.01 7.78 36.77
C THR A 257 -3.84 7.54 37.73
N ALA A 258 -2.96 6.61 37.36
CA ALA A 258 -1.79 6.25 38.18
C ALA A 258 -0.84 7.42 38.42
N VAL A 259 -0.63 8.29 37.42
CA VAL A 259 0.15 9.53 37.61
C VAL A 259 -0.54 10.49 38.55
N LYS A 260 -1.87 10.68 38.47
CA LYS A 260 -2.63 11.63 39.27
C LYS A 260 -2.78 11.22 40.74
N ASP A 261 -2.88 9.93 41.02
CA ASP A 261 -2.97 9.39 42.38
C ASP A 261 -1.60 9.04 42.97
N SER A 262 -0.51 9.32 42.25
CA SER A 262 0.88 9.07 42.64
C SER A 262 1.23 7.60 42.87
N SER A 263 0.49 6.68 42.26
CA SER A 263 0.83 5.23 42.22
C SER A 263 1.88 4.88 41.19
N PHE A 264 2.11 5.77 40.20
CA PHE A 264 3.20 5.64 39.20
C PHE A 264 4.07 6.92 39.23
N PRO A 265 5.44 6.79 39.25
CA PRO A 265 6.16 5.53 39.45
C PRO A 265 6.03 5.00 40.88
N SER A 266 6.03 3.69 41.04
CA SER A 266 6.12 3.03 42.34
C SER A 266 7.53 3.14 42.91
N GLN A 267 7.74 2.66 44.15
CA GLN A 267 9.05 2.65 44.76
C GLN A 267 10.02 1.72 43.99
N GLU A 268 9.52 0.63 43.39
CA GLU A 268 10.31 -0.31 42.59
C GLU A 268 10.67 0.27 41.21
N GLU A 269 9.94 1.26 40.73
CA GLU A 269 10.17 1.94 39.43
C GLU A 269 10.97 3.24 39.59
N SER A 270 11.43 3.55 40.83
CA SER A 270 12.19 4.77 41.14
C SER A 270 13.67 4.47 41.38
N TYR A 271 14.55 5.42 40.99
CA TYR A 271 16.02 5.33 41.17
C TYR A 271 16.46 6.08 42.42
#